data_f5be036eeedcaf6a6b6ca2c83e085e52
#
_entry.id   f5be036eeedcaf6a6b6ca2c83e085e52
#
_cell.length_a   1.000
_cell.length_b   1.000
_cell.length_c   1.000
_cell.angle_alpha   90.00
_cell.angle_beta   90.00
_cell.angle_gamma   90.00
#
_symmetry.space_group_name_H-M   'P 1'
#
loop_
_entity.id
_entity.type
_entity.pdbx_description
1 polymer ?
#
loop_
_entity_poly.entity_id
_entity_poly.type
_entity_poly.pdbx_seq_one_letter_code
_entity_poly.pdbx_strand_id
1 'polypeptide(L)'
;MNGIDENFCFDQLPEDLDHFEPILEKAIKRIPILEKYGIQTFFNGPESFTPDDKYYLGEAPELKGFWVAAGYNSIGIVSSGGAGMALAQWIDQGSPPFDLWDVDIRRAQPFQRNRLYLKDRVKESLGLLYADHFPYRQVETSRGVRRSPLHEHLKKENAIFGELAGWERANWFAIGKQEKKYIYDWKKQNWFENHRLEHLAIRNNVGLIDMSSFGKIRIEGADALLFCQKICGNNVNVDIGKIVYTQMLNSSGGIESDLTVTRLKHNCFLFVVPAATLVRDLSWLNRHRENFNVVVTDVTSSEAVLVLMGPNSRKLLSEISPNKFDNNNHSFGSAKEIEIGYGLARAHRISYVGELGWELYVSSDQACHVFEVIREVGKKYDLRLCGLHSLDSCRIEKAYRHFGHDITDEDHVLEAGLGFAVQTNKDDFIGKEAVIRKNNQGLEKYLYQFQLEDPELLLFHNEPIYRDGELVSYLTSGNYGHFLGSAIGMGYIPLKEETIKSCLLYTSDAADEVV
;
A
#
# COMPACT_ATOMS: atom_id res chain seq x y z
N MET A 1 -35.10 12.68 -6.45
CA MET A 1 -34.46 13.81 -7.17
C MET A 1 -33.97 13.32 -8.53
N ASN A 2 -34.31 14.08 -9.59
CA ASN A 2 -33.87 13.72 -10.95
C ASN A 2 -32.41 14.09 -11.26
N GLY A 3 -31.59 14.36 -10.23
CA GLY A 3 -30.22 14.85 -10.37
C GLY A 3 -30.18 16.37 -10.59
N ILE A 4 -28.95 16.90 -10.65
CA ILE A 4 -28.69 18.28 -11.01
C ILE A 4 -28.67 18.38 -12.54
N ASP A 5 -29.28 19.41 -13.13
CA ASP A 5 -29.23 19.64 -14.57
C ASP A 5 -27.77 19.70 -15.07
N GLU A 6 -27.50 19.09 -16.20
CA GLU A 6 -26.12 19.06 -16.77
C GLU A 6 -25.63 20.48 -17.16
N ASN A 7 -26.53 21.43 -17.36
CA ASN A 7 -26.24 22.85 -17.65
C ASN A 7 -26.20 23.72 -16.38
N PHE A 8 -26.37 23.14 -15.19
CA PHE A 8 -26.30 23.89 -13.94
C PHE A 8 -24.95 24.58 -13.77
N CYS A 9 -24.95 25.91 -13.64
CA CYS A 9 -23.73 26.69 -13.53
C CYS A 9 -24.02 27.99 -12.75
N PHE A 10 -23.29 28.23 -11.68
CA PHE A 10 -23.40 29.46 -10.86
C PHE A 10 -24.80 29.84 -10.43
N ASP A 11 -25.65 28.89 -10.11
CA ASP A 11 -27.05 29.09 -9.77
C ASP A 11 -27.38 28.44 -8.42
N GLN A 12 -28.60 28.59 -7.95
CA GLN A 12 -29.14 27.93 -6.77
C GLN A 12 -30.08 26.80 -7.19
N LEU A 13 -30.11 25.74 -6.40
CA LEU A 13 -31.15 24.74 -6.51
C LEU A 13 -32.46 25.25 -5.91
N PRO A 14 -33.64 24.74 -6.33
CA PRO A 14 -34.90 25.04 -5.69
C PRO A 14 -34.87 24.77 -4.19
N GLU A 15 -35.63 25.55 -3.44
CA GLU A 15 -35.80 25.33 -2.00
C GLU A 15 -36.37 23.94 -1.74
N ASP A 16 -35.74 23.20 -0.81
CA ASP A 16 -36.17 21.89 -0.36
C ASP A 16 -36.47 21.94 1.14
N LEU A 17 -37.67 22.44 1.45
CA LEU A 17 -38.11 22.60 2.83
C LEU A 17 -38.35 21.26 3.51
N ASP A 18 -38.84 20.25 2.80
CA ASP A 18 -39.08 18.91 3.33
C ASP A 18 -37.76 18.27 3.84
N HIS A 19 -36.67 18.50 3.11
CA HIS A 19 -35.33 18.05 3.54
C HIS A 19 -34.80 18.83 4.73
N PHE A 20 -35.11 20.14 4.80
CA PHE A 20 -34.61 21.04 5.85
C PHE A 20 -35.40 20.94 7.16
N GLU A 21 -36.71 20.62 7.10
CA GLU A 21 -37.60 20.61 8.27
C GLU A 21 -37.09 19.79 9.44
N PRO A 22 -36.63 18.53 9.27
CA PRO A 22 -36.08 17.74 10.40
C PRO A 22 -34.83 18.35 11.05
N ILE A 23 -34.06 19.15 10.29
CA ILE A 23 -32.90 19.88 10.80
C ILE A 23 -33.34 21.08 11.60
N LEU A 24 -34.33 21.84 11.06
CA LEU A 24 -34.91 23.00 11.72
C LEU A 24 -35.57 22.62 13.05
N GLU A 25 -36.34 21.54 13.11
CA GLU A 25 -36.96 21.05 14.35
C GLU A 25 -35.90 20.77 15.44
N LYS A 26 -34.78 20.11 15.07
CA LYS A 26 -33.68 19.86 16.00
C LYS A 26 -33.00 21.16 16.44
N ALA A 27 -32.85 22.11 15.52
CA ALA A 27 -32.28 23.41 15.83
C ALA A 27 -33.18 24.21 16.80
N ILE A 28 -34.51 24.26 16.58
CA ILE A 28 -35.49 24.88 17.46
C ILE A 28 -35.46 24.23 18.86
N LYS A 29 -35.41 22.90 18.92
CA LYS A 29 -35.30 22.18 20.19
C LYS A 29 -34.05 22.59 20.98
N ARG A 30 -32.95 22.88 20.30
CA ARG A 30 -31.69 23.33 20.90
C ARG A 30 -31.66 24.80 21.24
N ILE A 31 -32.27 25.61 20.37
CA ILE A 31 -32.33 27.09 20.43
C ILE A 31 -33.77 27.52 20.24
N PRO A 32 -34.64 27.52 21.29
CA PRO A 32 -36.09 27.72 21.17
C PRO A 32 -36.50 29.06 20.55
N ILE A 33 -35.65 30.07 20.62
CA ILE A 33 -35.96 31.38 20.05
C ILE A 33 -36.10 31.34 18.52
N LEU A 34 -35.51 30.36 17.84
CA LEU A 34 -35.60 30.17 16.39
C LEU A 34 -37.05 29.97 15.92
N GLU A 35 -37.93 29.42 16.79
CA GLU A 35 -39.36 29.27 16.49
C GLU A 35 -40.07 30.62 16.23
N LYS A 36 -39.54 31.69 16.79
CA LYS A 36 -40.14 33.04 16.67
C LYS A 36 -39.61 33.84 15.48
N TYR A 37 -38.54 33.41 14.86
CA TYR A 37 -37.94 34.07 13.71
C TYR A 37 -38.12 33.19 12.47
N GLY A 38 -38.63 33.80 11.41
CA GLY A 38 -38.74 33.13 10.12
C GLY A 38 -37.37 32.98 9.44
N ILE A 39 -37.35 32.24 8.36
CA ILE A 39 -36.17 32.10 7.49
C ILE A 39 -36.06 33.38 6.66
N GLN A 40 -34.96 34.12 6.80
CA GLN A 40 -34.71 35.33 6.01
C GLN A 40 -34.22 35.00 4.60
N THR A 41 -33.31 34.01 4.52
CA THR A 41 -32.75 33.54 3.25
C THR A 41 -32.62 32.01 3.31
N PHE A 42 -33.21 31.35 2.33
CA PHE A 42 -33.03 29.93 2.13
C PHE A 42 -32.06 29.75 0.97
N PHE A 43 -30.98 29.05 1.22
CA PHE A 43 -29.93 28.79 0.23
C PHE A 43 -29.75 27.28 0.04
N ASN A 44 -29.94 26.81 -1.19
CA ASN A 44 -29.76 25.42 -1.54
C ASN A 44 -28.81 25.34 -2.74
N GLY A 45 -27.68 24.63 -2.57
CA GLY A 45 -26.65 24.50 -3.58
C GLY A 45 -26.08 23.09 -3.64
N PRO A 46 -25.52 22.68 -4.78
CA PRO A 46 -24.86 21.40 -4.90
C PRO A 46 -23.47 21.43 -4.26
N GLU A 47 -23.08 20.33 -3.67
CA GLU A 47 -21.74 20.09 -3.17
C GLU A 47 -21.05 18.99 -3.98
N SER A 48 -19.72 19.02 -4.02
CA SER A 48 -18.91 18.00 -4.71
C SER A 48 -18.32 17.01 -3.73
N PHE A 49 -18.58 15.73 -3.97
CA PHE A 49 -18.06 14.62 -3.17
C PHE A 49 -17.19 13.71 -4.01
N THR A 50 -16.12 13.21 -3.40
CA THR A 50 -15.21 12.24 -3.97
C THR A 50 -15.61 10.82 -3.56
N PRO A 51 -15.13 9.77 -4.24
CA PRO A 51 -15.49 8.39 -3.91
C PRO A 51 -14.85 7.85 -2.61
N ASP A 52 -13.91 8.58 -2.02
CA ASP A 52 -13.18 8.21 -0.81
C ASP A 52 -13.30 9.23 0.32
N ASP A 53 -14.18 10.23 0.13
CA ASP A 53 -14.43 11.32 1.09
C ASP A 53 -13.19 12.18 1.43
N LYS A 54 -12.17 12.16 0.56
CA LYS A 54 -10.96 12.97 0.65
C LYS A 54 -10.85 13.87 -0.57
N TYR A 55 -10.61 15.18 -0.38
CA TYR A 55 -10.50 16.10 -1.51
C TYR A 55 -9.27 15.81 -2.38
N TYR A 56 -9.23 16.34 -3.60
CA TYR A 56 -8.11 16.22 -4.51
C TYR A 56 -7.22 17.46 -4.45
N LEU A 57 -5.94 17.25 -4.15
CA LEU A 57 -4.93 18.29 -4.10
C LEU A 57 -3.68 17.82 -4.87
N GLY A 58 -3.05 18.73 -5.62
CA GLY A 58 -1.77 18.46 -6.28
C GLY A 58 -1.82 18.53 -7.79
N GLU A 59 -0.71 18.17 -8.42
CA GLU A 59 -0.57 18.18 -9.88
C GLU A 59 -1.18 16.93 -10.50
N ALA A 60 -2.03 17.14 -11.52
CA ALA A 60 -2.66 16.05 -12.25
C ALA A 60 -1.60 15.10 -12.87
N PRO A 61 -1.73 13.78 -12.70
CA PRO A 61 -0.73 12.84 -13.21
C PRO A 61 -0.64 12.82 -14.75
N GLU A 62 -1.72 13.20 -15.45
CA GLU A 62 -1.82 13.19 -16.90
C GLU A 62 -1.30 14.47 -17.56
N LEU A 63 -1.23 15.59 -16.85
CA LEU A 63 -0.93 16.89 -17.43
C LEU A 63 0.00 17.73 -16.55
N LYS A 64 1.25 17.82 -16.95
CA LYS A 64 2.26 18.64 -16.25
C LYS A 64 1.85 20.11 -16.22
N GLY A 65 1.98 20.73 -15.04
CA GLY A 65 1.62 22.12 -14.79
C GLY A 65 0.13 22.37 -14.56
N PHE A 66 -0.70 21.34 -14.58
CA PHE A 66 -2.12 21.44 -14.25
C PHE A 66 -2.36 21.03 -12.78
N TRP A 67 -2.67 22.01 -11.95
CA TRP A 67 -2.84 21.85 -10.51
C TRP A 67 -4.31 21.81 -10.12
N VAL A 68 -4.66 20.93 -9.21
CA VAL A 68 -6.03 20.68 -8.77
C VAL A 68 -6.17 20.93 -7.27
N ALA A 69 -7.26 21.59 -6.90
CA ALA A 69 -7.74 21.75 -5.53
C ALA A 69 -9.28 21.68 -5.59
N ALA A 70 -9.86 20.48 -5.42
CA ALA A 70 -11.28 20.24 -5.71
C ALA A 70 -11.85 19.06 -4.90
N GLY A 71 -13.20 18.97 -4.87
CA GLY A 71 -13.90 17.85 -4.25
C GLY A 71 -13.82 17.86 -2.72
N TYR A 72 -14.06 19.00 -2.11
CA TYR A 72 -13.81 19.22 -0.67
C TYR A 72 -14.82 18.58 0.29
N ASN A 73 -15.83 17.88 -0.19
CA ASN A 73 -16.71 17.07 0.66
C ASN A 73 -17.27 17.86 1.88
N SER A 74 -17.87 19.03 1.64
CA SER A 74 -18.41 19.96 2.65
C SER A 74 -17.39 20.64 3.59
N ILE A 75 -16.09 20.36 3.48
CA ILE A 75 -15.06 20.95 4.35
C ILE A 75 -14.21 22.03 3.66
N GLY A 76 -14.64 22.52 2.49
CA GLY A 76 -13.85 23.45 1.68
C GLY A 76 -13.48 24.75 2.39
N ILE A 77 -14.40 25.35 3.16
CA ILE A 77 -14.14 26.60 3.87
C ILE A 77 -13.04 26.40 4.93
N VAL A 78 -13.17 25.37 5.75
CA VAL A 78 -12.21 25.11 6.83
C VAL A 78 -10.85 24.63 6.31
N SER A 79 -10.82 23.92 5.17
CA SER A 79 -9.59 23.38 4.59
C SER A 79 -8.87 24.35 3.65
N SER A 80 -9.52 25.41 3.16
CA SER A 80 -9.02 26.27 2.08
C SER A 80 -7.66 26.91 2.39
N GLY A 81 -7.47 27.41 3.63
CA GLY A 81 -6.24 28.05 4.04
C GLY A 81 -5.04 27.08 4.01
N GLY A 82 -5.19 25.91 4.64
CA GLY A 82 -4.15 24.89 4.69
C GLY A 82 -3.86 24.27 3.33
N ALA A 83 -4.91 23.92 2.57
CA ALA A 83 -4.76 23.36 1.23
C ALA A 83 -4.10 24.35 0.27
N GLY A 84 -4.50 25.65 0.32
CA GLY A 84 -3.87 26.69 -0.49
C GLY A 84 -2.41 26.91 -0.16
N MET A 85 -2.04 26.93 1.11
CA MET A 85 -0.64 27.04 1.56
C MET A 85 0.19 25.85 1.09
N ALA A 86 -0.31 24.62 1.33
CA ALA A 86 0.40 23.40 0.94
C ALA A 86 0.60 23.33 -0.59
N LEU A 87 -0.45 23.67 -1.36
CA LEU A 87 -0.37 23.66 -2.82
C LEU A 87 0.60 24.72 -3.36
N ALA A 88 0.61 25.92 -2.78
CA ALA A 88 1.54 27.00 -3.17
C ALA A 88 3.00 26.58 -2.92
N GLN A 89 3.29 25.98 -1.75
CA GLN A 89 4.63 25.46 -1.44
C GLN A 89 5.01 24.30 -2.37
N TRP A 90 4.07 23.40 -2.68
CA TRP A 90 4.33 22.30 -3.61
C TRP A 90 4.67 22.80 -5.02
N ILE A 91 3.95 23.81 -5.52
CA ILE A 91 4.23 24.44 -6.82
C ILE A 91 5.64 25.07 -6.83
N ASP A 92 6.01 25.76 -5.77
CA ASP A 92 7.30 26.45 -5.65
C ASP A 92 8.48 25.48 -5.49
N GLN A 93 8.31 24.43 -4.68
CA GLN A 93 9.37 23.47 -4.33
C GLN A 93 9.45 22.26 -5.26
N GLY A 94 8.38 21.98 -6.04
CA GLY A 94 8.28 20.81 -6.92
C GLY A 94 7.96 19.50 -6.20
N SER A 95 7.74 19.53 -4.87
CA SER A 95 7.34 18.41 -4.03
C SER A 95 6.39 18.88 -2.92
N PRO A 96 5.52 18.00 -2.38
CA PRO A 96 4.68 18.38 -1.26
C PRO A 96 5.52 18.78 -0.05
N PRO A 97 5.06 19.76 0.76
CA PRO A 97 5.81 20.25 1.92
C PRO A 97 5.78 19.29 3.12
N PHE A 98 4.87 18.36 3.15
CA PHE A 98 4.67 17.28 4.12
C PHE A 98 3.82 16.17 3.48
N ASP A 99 3.58 15.07 4.17
CA ASP A 99 2.77 13.97 3.64
C ASP A 99 1.35 14.42 3.33
N LEU A 100 1.00 14.43 2.05
CA LEU A 100 -0.32 14.75 1.52
C LEU A 100 -0.98 13.55 0.85
N TRP A 101 -0.47 12.31 1.07
CA TRP A 101 -0.96 11.12 0.37
C TRP A 101 -2.48 10.96 0.44
N ASP A 102 -3.07 11.23 1.58
CA ASP A 102 -4.51 11.11 1.78
C ASP A 102 -5.36 12.02 0.87
N VAL A 103 -4.80 13.14 0.45
CA VAL A 103 -5.48 14.12 -0.42
C VAL A 103 -4.81 14.29 -1.79
N ASP A 104 -3.67 13.64 -2.03
CA ASP A 104 -2.94 13.70 -3.29
C ASP A 104 -3.82 13.16 -4.44
N ILE A 105 -4.01 13.96 -5.50
CA ILE A 105 -4.80 13.56 -6.67
C ILE A 105 -4.25 12.28 -7.34
N ARG A 106 -2.95 11.99 -7.19
CA ARG A 106 -2.30 10.80 -7.75
C ARG A 106 -2.74 9.48 -7.10
N ARG A 107 -3.53 9.53 -6.00
CA ARG A 107 -4.21 8.35 -5.44
C ARG A 107 -5.40 7.90 -6.27
N ALA A 108 -5.97 8.81 -7.07
CA ALA A 108 -7.13 8.53 -7.92
C ALA A 108 -6.78 7.52 -9.02
N GLN A 109 -7.68 6.57 -9.21
CA GLN A 109 -7.51 5.53 -10.23
C GLN A 109 -8.33 5.85 -11.49
N PRO A 110 -7.82 5.58 -12.70
CA PRO A 110 -8.51 5.93 -13.96
C PRO A 110 -9.94 5.38 -14.09
N PHE A 111 -10.26 4.22 -13.49
CA PHE A 111 -11.59 3.63 -13.54
C PHE A 111 -12.62 4.42 -12.70
N GLN A 112 -12.19 5.18 -11.69
CA GLN A 112 -13.07 5.92 -10.79
C GLN A 112 -13.87 7.04 -11.49
N ARG A 113 -13.50 7.43 -12.73
CA ARG A 113 -14.30 8.33 -13.57
C ARG A 113 -15.62 7.72 -14.08
N ASN A 114 -15.87 6.42 -13.85
CA ASN A 114 -17.10 5.77 -14.26
C ASN A 114 -18.30 6.33 -13.48
N ARG A 115 -19.31 6.83 -14.18
CA ARG A 115 -20.48 7.52 -13.58
C ARG A 115 -21.28 6.61 -12.64
N LEU A 116 -21.44 5.32 -12.96
CA LEU A 116 -22.16 4.37 -12.11
C LEU A 116 -21.35 4.07 -10.84
N TYR A 117 -20.04 3.89 -10.99
CA TYR A 117 -19.13 3.74 -9.85
C TYR A 117 -19.26 4.92 -8.89
N LEU A 118 -19.15 6.14 -9.40
CA LEU A 118 -19.23 7.36 -8.59
C LEU A 118 -20.59 7.47 -7.90
N LYS A 119 -21.70 7.22 -8.64
CA LYS A 119 -23.05 7.31 -8.09
C LYS A 119 -23.27 6.44 -6.86
N ASP A 120 -22.73 5.23 -6.88
CA ASP A 120 -22.94 4.26 -5.80
C ASP A 120 -21.91 4.46 -4.66
N ARG A 121 -20.63 4.65 -5.00
CA ARG A 121 -19.55 4.81 -4.02
C ARG A 121 -19.64 6.12 -3.23
N VAL A 122 -19.97 7.24 -3.88
CA VAL A 122 -20.10 8.54 -3.21
C VAL A 122 -21.21 8.53 -2.15
N LYS A 123 -22.31 7.81 -2.40
CA LYS A 123 -23.38 7.67 -1.39
C LYS A 123 -22.90 6.93 -0.15
N GLU A 124 -22.12 5.89 -0.34
CA GLU A 124 -21.53 5.13 0.76
C GLU A 124 -20.52 5.98 1.53
N SER A 125 -19.59 6.62 0.83
CA SER A 125 -18.55 7.46 1.44
C SER A 125 -19.14 8.59 2.27
N LEU A 126 -20.16 9.30 1.74
CA LEU A 126 -20.89 10.34 2.48
C LEU A 126 -21.56 9.78 3.75
N GLY A 127 -22.17 8.58 3.68
CA GLY A 127 -22.77 7.92 4.82
C GLY A 127 -21.74 7.48 5.88
N LEU A 128 -20.52 7.16 5.44
CA LEU A 128 -19.43 6.73 6.32
C LEU A 128 -18.75 7.89 7.04
N LEU A 129 -18.84 9.12 6.58
CA LEU A 129 -18.18 10.30 7.16
C LEU A 129 -18.42 10.43 8.66
N TYR A 130 -19.62 10.10 9.13
CA TYR A 130 -20.03 10.18 10.53
C TYR A 130 -20.22 8.80 11.22
N ALA A 131 -19.79 7.73 10.57
CA ALA A 131 -19.90 6.39 11.13
C ALA A 131 -18.66 6.03 11.97
N ASP A 132 -18.74 4.95 12.75
CA ASP A 132 -17.56 4.41 13.45
C ASP A 132 -16.53 3.91 12.43
N HIS A 133 -15.31 4.41 12.53
CA HIS A 133 -14.18 4.03 11.68
C HIS A 133 -13.43 2.86 12.29
N PHE A 134 -14.04 1.67 12.31
CA PHE A 134 -13.38 0.46 12.78
C PHE A 134 -12.12 0.15 11.98
N PRO A 135 -11.08 -0.41 12.61
CA PRO A 135 -9.90 -0.89 11.91
C PRO A 135 -10.28 -1.89 10.81
N TYR A 136 -9.57 -1.84 9.68
CA TYR A 136 -9.78 -2.73 8.52
C TYR A 136 -11.14 -2.61 7.84
N ARG A 137 -11.93 -1.58 8.13
CA ARG A 137 -13.24 -1.38 7.52
C ARG A 137 -13.13 -1.37 6.00
N GLN A 138 -14.00 -2.12 5.34
CA GLN A 138 -14.06 -2.23 3.89
C GLN A 138 -15.28 -1.49 3.33
N VAL A 139 -15.15 -0.97 2.12
CA VAL A 139 -16.27 -0.45 1.34
C VAL A 139 -17.13 -1.60 0.81
N GLU A 140 -18.44 -1.36 0.68
CA GLU A 140 -19.41 -2.38 0.27
C GLU A 140 -19.96 -2.17 -1.14
N THR A 141 -20.05 -0.91 -1.59
CA THR A 141 -20.57 -0.57 -2.93
C THR A 141 -19.47 -0.58 -4.00
N SER A 142 -19.87 -0.60 -5.25
CA SER A 142 -18.97 -0.51 -6.42
C SER A 142 -17.79 -1.51 -6.37
N ARG A 143 -18.06 -2.73 -5.86
CA ARG A 143 -17.10 -3.80 -5.71
C ARG A 143 -16.87 -4.57 -7.01
N GLY A 144 -15.78 -5.30 -7.09
CA GLY A 144 -15.48 -6.21 -8.20
C GLY A 144 -15.00 -5.53 -9.48
N VAL A 145 -14.51 -4.29 -9.41
CA VAL A 145 -14.04 -3.52 -10.58
C VAL A 145 -12.78 -4.15 -11.18
N ARG A 146 -11.81 -4.49 -10.33
CA ARG A 146 -10.56 -5.15 -10.75
C ARG A 146 -10.42 -6.47 -10.01
N ARG A 147 -10.19 -7.55 -10.74
CA ARG A 147 -10.05 -8.89 -10.20
C ARG A 147 -8.80 -9.56 -10.73
N SER A 148 -8.12 -10.31 -9.90
CA SER A 148 -7.04 -11.19 -10.37
C SER A 148 -7.62 -12.38 -11.16
N PRO A 149 -6.82 -13.06 -11.99
CA PRO A 149 -7.26 -14.31 -12.64
C PRO A 149 -7.71 -15.38 -11.65
N LEU A 150 -7.24 -15.30 -10.40
CA LEU A 150 -7.51 -16.28 -9.35
C LEU A 150 -8.76 -15.96 -8.52
N HIS A 151 -9.41 -14.82 -8.74
CA HIS A 151 -10.51 -14.33 -7.91
C HIS A 151 -11.61 -15.40 -7.67
N GLU A 152 -12.09 -16.06 -8.71
CA GLU A 152 -13.15 -17.07 -8.59
C GLU A 152 -12.67 -18.37 -7.90
N HIS A 153 -11.38 -18.72 -8.04
CA HIS A 153 -10.79 -19.83 -7.29
C HIS A 153 -10.72 -19.51 -5.79
N LEU A 154 -10.23 -18.34 -5.44
CA LEU A 154 -10.13 -17.89 -4.04
C LEU A 154 -11.50 -17.75 -3.39
N LYS A 155 -12.50 -17.26 -4.14
CA LYS A 155 -13.89 -17.17 -3.68
C LYS A 155 -14.49 -18.54 -3.35
N LYS A 156 -14.23 -19.56 -4.15
CA LYS A 156 -14.63 -20.95 -3.89
C LYS A 156 -13.98 -21.51 -2.61
N GLU A 157 -12.77 -21.06 -2.30
CA GLU A 157 -12.02 -21.41 -1.09
C GLU A 157 -12.39 -20.54 0.12
N ASN A 158 -13.52 -19.81 0.05
CA ASN A 158 -14.05 -18.94 1.11
C ASN A 158 -13.20 -17.72 1.44
N ALA A 159 -12.49 -17.15 0.46
CA ALA A 159 -11.82 -15.87 0.62
C ALA A 159 -12.81 -14.75 0.97
N ILE A 160 -12.45 -13.93 1.93
CA ILE A 160 -13.12 -12.67 2.24
C ILE A 160 -12.29 -11.55 1.66
N PHE A 161 -12.91 -10.81 0.75
CA PHE A 161 -12.22 -9.80 -0.03
C PHE A 161 -12.34 -8.41 0.59
N GLY A 162 -11.24 -7.65 0.51
CA GLY A 162 -11.22 -6.20 0.68
C GLY A 162 -10.90 -5.51 -0.64
N GLU A 163 -11.19 -4.22 -0.74
CA GLU A 163 -10.87 -3.42 -1.92
C GLU A 163 -9.68 -2.49 -1.66
N LEU A 164 -8.72 -2.48 -2.58
CA LEU A 164 -7.66 -1.47 -2.63
C LEU A 164 -7.40 -1.07 -4.07
N ALA A 165 -7.46 0.23 -4.39
CA ALA A 165 -7.28 0.75 -5.75
C ALA A 165 -8.14 0.02 -6.81
N GLY A 166 -9.37 -0.36 -6.42
CA GLY A 166 -10.33 -1.11 -7.21
C GLY A 166 -10.10 -2.63 -7.26
N TRP A 167 -8.97 -3.12 -6.75
CA TRP A 167 -8.67 -4.53 -6.73
C TRP A 167 -9.42 -5.26 -5.60
N GLU A 168 -10.09 -6.36 -5.95
CA GLU A 168 -10.56 -7.35 -4.97
C GLU A 168 -9.38 -8.19 -4.50
N ARG A 169 -9.02 -8.06 -3.23
CA ARG A 169 -7.88 -8.73 -2.61
C ARG A 169 -8.37 -9.66 -1.51
N ALA A 170 -7.97 -10.92 -1.55
CA ALA A 170 -8.25 -11.85 -0.46
C ALA A 170 -7.52 -11.37 0.80
N ASN A 171 -8.27 -10.92 1.81
CA ASN A 171 -7.69 -10.44 3.06
C ASN A 171 -7.57 -11.54 4.10
N TRP A 172 -8.50 -12.49 4.12
CA TRP A 172 -8.48 -13.67 4.98
C TRP A 172 -9.42 -14.76 4.42
N PHE A 173 -9.35 -15.97 4.95
CA PHE A 173 -10.16 -17.11 4.50
C PHE A 173 -11.03 -17.66 5.64
N ALA A 174 -12.34 -17.74 5.42
CA ALA A 174 -13.28 -18.26 6.40
C ALA A 174 -13.16 -19.80 6.54
N ILE A 175 -13.29 -20.31 7.77
CA ILE A 175 -13.09 -21.72 8.11
C ILE A 175 -14.43 -22.37 8.51
N GLY A 176 -14.70 -23.54 7.95
CA GLY A 176 -15.87 -24.36 8.31
C GLY A 176 -17.20 -23.63 8.07
N LYS A 177 -18.00 -23.44 9.13
CA LYS A 177 -19.31 -22.78 9.10
C LYS A 177 -19.27 -21.30 9.50
N GLN A 178 -18.08 -20.72 9.60
CA GLN A 178 -17.90 -19.30 9.95
C GLN A 178 -18.64 -18.40 8.96
N GLU A 179 -19.17 -17.30 9.44
CA GLU A 179 -19.83 -16.29 8.63
C GLU A 179 -18.83 -15.63 7.68
N LYS A 180 -19.15 -15.59 6.38
CA LYS A 180 -18.25 -15.14 5.32
C LYS A 180 -18.36 -13.63 5.10
N LYS A 181 -18.14 -12.86 6.18
CA LYS A 181 -18.12 -11.40 6.15
C LYS A 181 -17.25 -10.84 7.27
N TYR A 182 -16.93 -9.55 7.17
CA TYR A 182 -16.32 -8.80 8.26
C TYR A 182 -17.37 -8.54 9.37
N ILE A 183 -16.96 -8.78 10.62
CA ILE A 183 -17.66 -8.33 11.82
C ILE A 183 -16.66 -7.47 12.58
N TYR A 184 -16.87 -6.14 12.53
CA TYR A 184 -15.92 -5.18 13.06
C TYR A 184 -16.05 -5.02 14.57
N ASP A 185 -14.92 -4.92 15.25
CA ASP A 185 -14.80 -4.65 16.67
C ASP A 185 -13.46 -3.92 16.92
N TRP A 186 -13.36 -3.20 18.02
CA TRP A 186 -12.10 -2.65 18.54
C TRP A 186 -11.24 -3.70 19.27
N LYS A 187 -11.81 -4.86 19.56
CA LYS A 187 -11.14 -6.03 20.13
C LYS A 187 -10.72 -7.00 19.04
N LYS A 188 -10.42 -8.26 19.43
CA LYS A 188 -10.16 -9.36 18.51
C LYS A 188 -11.38 -9.58 17.62
N GLN A 189 -11.23 -9.31 16.34
CA GLN A 189 -12.30 -9.36 15.34
C GLN A 189 -12.57 -10.81 14.91
N ASN A 190 -13.68 -11.06 14.18
CA ASN A 190 -14.10 -12.43 13.84
C ASN A 190 -13.10 -13.22 13.00
N TRP A 191 -12.15 -12.57 12.35
CA TRP A 191 -11.09 -13.20 11.55
C TRP A 191 -9.76 -13.39 12.30
N PHE A 192 -9.66 -13.00 13.58
CA PHE A 192 -8.40 -13.06 14.33
C PHE A 192 -7.79 -14.46 14.37
N GLU A 193 -8.60 -15.51 14.56
CA GLU A 193 -8.14 -16.89 14.57
C GLU A 193 -7.75 -17.38 13.16
N ASN A 194 -8.47 -16.95 12.12
CA ASN A 194 -8.11 -17.25 10.73
C ASN A 194 -6.74 -16.65 10.39
N HIS A 195 -6.56 -15.39 10.73
CA HIS A 195 -5.31 -14.65 10.61
C HIS A 195 -4.15 -15.39 11.31
N ARG A 196 -4.38 -15.86 12.55
CA ARG A 196 -3.41 -16.66 13.29
C ARG A 196 -3.02 -17.94 12.56
N LEU A 197 -3.98 -18.70 12.07
CA LEU A 197 -3.73 -19.95 11.37
C LEU A 197 -3.00 -19.76 10.04
N GLU A 198 -3.32 -18.69 9.32
CA GLU A 198 -2.65 -18.33 8.07
C GLU A 198 -1.20 -17.89 8.32
N HIS A 199 -0.99 -17.02 9.32
CA HIS A 199 0.34 -16.58 9.74
C HIS A 199 1.23 -17.77 10.14
N LEU A 200 0.71 -18.66 11.00
CA LEU A 200 1.46 -19.83 11.44
C LEU A 200 1.73 -20.84 10.32
N ALA A 201 0.87 -20.92 9.29
CA ALA A 201 1.15 -21.73 8.12
C ALA A 201 2.35 -21.19 7.32
N ILE A 202 2.46 -19.86 7.19
CA ILE A 202 3.63 -19.21 6.57
C ILE A 202 4.91 -19.50 7.38
N ARG A 203 4.84 -19.44 8.72
CA ARG A 203 6.01 -19.66 9.59
C ARG A 203 6.45 -21.13 9.66
N ASN A 204 5.51 -22.07 9.70
CA ASN A 204 5.80 -23.47 10.03
C ASN A 204 5.71 -24.44 8.84
N ASN A 205 4.97 -24.08 7.79
CA ASN A 205 4.67 -24.97 6.66
C ASN A 205 4.88 -24.27 5.32
N VAL A 206 3.76 -23.90 4.67
CA VAL A 206 3.74 -23.12 3.43
C VAL A 206 2.42 -22.36 3.27
N GLY A 207 2.52 -21.06 3.07
CA GLY A 207 1.41 -20.18 2.71
C GLY A 207 1.42 -19.84 1.22
N LEU A 208 0.25 -19.70 0.63
CA LEU A 208 0.07 -19.23 -0.74
C LEU A 208 -0.81 -17.97 -0.73
N ILE A 209 -0.27 -16.86 -1.23
CA ILE A 209 -0.92 -15.54 -1.24
C ILE A 209 -1.07 -15.07 -2.68
N ASP A 210 -2.22 -14.50 -3.03
CA ASP A 210 -2.42 -13.79 -4.31
C ASP A 210 -2.02 -12.32 -4.15
N MET A 211 -0.88 -11.94 -4.74
CA MET A 211 -0.38 -10.58 -4.81
C MET A 211 -0.48 -9.97 -6.21
N SER A 212 -1.36 -10.49 -7.07
CA SER A 212 -1.53 -10.02 -8.46
C SER A 212 -1.90 -8.53 -8.57
N SER A 213 -2.44 -7.94 -7.51
CA SER A 213 -2.77 -6.51 -7.44
C SER A 213 -1.57 -5.58 -7.38
N PHE A 214 -0.37 -6.06 -7.02
CA PHE A 214 0.84 -5.22 -6.99
C PHE A 214 1.13 -4.63 -8.36
N GLY A 215 1.50 -3.33 -8.36
CA GLY A 215 1.85 -2.62 -9.59
C GLY A 215 3.12 -3.20 -10.21
N LYS A 216 3.06 -3.45 -11.50
CA LYS A 216 4.19 -3.95 -12.31
C LYS A 216 4.44 -2.96 -13.44
N ILE A 217 5.59 -2.28 -13.39
CA ILE A 217 5.97 -1.26 -14.37
C ILE A 217 7.19 -1.76 -15.12
N ARG A 218 7.06 -1.85 -16.44
CA ARG A 218 8.18 -2.23 -17.32
C ARG A 218 8.81 -0.97 -17.92
N ILE A 219 10.14 -0.87 -17.78
CA ILE A 219 10.95 0.21 -18.32
C ILE A 219 11.89 -0.37 -19.37
N GLU A 220 11.76 0.06 -20.61
CA GLU A 220 12.52 -0.46 -21.76
C GLU A 220 13.03 0.68 -22.63
N GLY A 221 14.21 0.52 -23.23
CA GLY A 221 14.76 1.47 -24.18
C GLY A 221 16.29 1.53 -24.16
N ALA A 222 16.87 2.24 -25.10
CA ALA A 222 18.32 2.37 -25.21
C ALA A 222 18.95 2.92 -23.90
N ASP A 223 18.26 3.85 -23.25
CA ASP A 223 18.73 4.51 -22.02
C ASP A 223 18.13 3.92 -20.74
N ALA A 224 17.49 2.74 -20.80
CA ALA A 224 16.77 2.17 -19.66
C ALA A 224 17.67 2.01 -18.42
N LEU A 225 18.91 1.56 -18.57
CA LEU A 225 19.85 1.46 -17.47
C LEU A 225 20.20 2.83 -16.88
N LEU A 226 20.50 3.82 -17.71
CA LEU A 226 20.85 5.18 -17.25
C LEU A 226 19.67 5.82 -16.51
N PHE A 227 18.47 5.67 -17.06
CA PHE A 227 17.25 6.17 -16.42
C PHE A 227 16.99 5.49 -15.08
N CYS A 228 17.05 4.16 -15.02
CA CYS A 228 16.84 3.43 -13.76
C CYS A 228 17.90 3.79 -12.70
N GLN A 229 19.17 4.00 -13.10
CA GLN A 229 20.22 4.46 -12.21
C GLN A 229 19.95 5.88 -11.68
N LYS A 230 19.36 6.76 -12.48
CA LYS A 230 18.99 8.12 -12.06
C LYS A 230 17.82 8.14 -11.08
N ILE A 231 16.85 7.24 -11.26
CA ILE A 231 15.61 7.20 -10.49
C ILE A 231 15.78 6.45 -9.15
N CYS A 232 16.54 5.36 -9.12
CA CYS A 232 16.67 4.50 -7.94
C CYS A 232 17.81 4.96 -7.04
N GLY A 233 17.60 4.94 -5.72
CA GLY A 233 18.64 5.19 -4.74
C GLY A 233 19.75 4.13 -4.73
N ASN A 234 19.40 2.86 -4.99
CA ASN A 234 20.35 1.75 -5.04
C ASN A 234 20.96 1.56 -6.45
N ASN A 235 22.02 0.77 -6.53
CA ASN A 235 22.64 0.40 -7.80
C ASN A 235 21.83 -0.71 -8.49
N VAL A 236 21.22 -0.38 -9.62
CA VAL A 236 20.47 -1.34 -10.46
C VAL A 236 21.26 -1.82 -11.68
N ASN A 237 22.55 -1.43 -11.80
CA ASN A 237 23.46 -2.01 -12.79
C ASN A 237 24.03 -3.33 -12.27
N VAL A 238 23.19 -4.33 -12.27
CA VAL A 238 23.44 -5.70 -11.81
C VAL A 238 23.27 -6.67 -12.97
N ASP A 239 23.64 -7.93 -12.78
CA ASP A 239 23.44 -8.97 -13.79
C ASP A 239 21.96 -9.17 -14.14
N ILE A 240 21.69 -9.64 -15.35
CA ILE A 240 20.33 -10.02 -15.78
C ILE A 240 19.81 -11.12 -14.84
N GLY A 241 18.56 -10.98 -14.41
CA GLY A 241 17.92 -11.85 -13.45
C GLY A 241 18.19 -11.50 -11.98
N LYS A 242 18.97 -10.45 -11.68
CA LYS A 242 19.10 -9.95 -10.30
C LYS A 242 17.97 -9.01 -9.94
N ILE A 243 17.59 -9.07 -8.66
CA ILE A 243 16.55 -8.23 -8.03
C ILE A 243 17.24 -7.29 -7.05
N VAL A 244 16.92 -6.01 -7.11
CA VAL A 244 17.44 -4.98 -6.21
C VAL A 244 16.27 -4.35 -5.47
N TYR A 245 16.33 -4.35 -4.15
CA TYR A 245 15.43 -3.55 -3.31
C TYR A 245 15.98 -2.12 -3.24
N THR A 246 15.12 -1.14 -3.47
CA THR A 246 15.50 0.26 -3.56
C THR A 246 14.31 1.18 -3.31
N GLN A 247 14.60 2.44 -3.04
CA GLN A 247 13.63 3.52 -3.01
C GLN A 247 13.86 4.47 -4.19
N MET A 248 12.79 5.10 -4.69
CA MET A 248 12.86 6.37 -5.39
C MET A 248 12.77 7.48 -4.35
N LEU A 249 13.63 8.49 -4.45
CA LEU A 249 13.74 9.58 -3.48
C LEU A 249 13.37 10.92 -4.13
N ASN A 250 12.81 11.83 -3.34
CA ASN A 250 12.67 13.22 -3.72
C ASN A 250 13.98 14.00 -3.49
N SER A 251 14.01 15.27 -3.87
CA SER A 251 15.20 16.14 -3.72
C SER A 251 15.64 16.37 -2.27
N SER A 252 14.74 16.16 -1.31
CA SER A 252 15.00 16.28 0.12
C SER A 252 15.47 14.97 0.77
N GLY A 253 15.52 13.87 0.01
CA GLY A 253 15.89 12.54 0.51
C GLY A 253 14.72 11.76 1.13
N GLY A 254 13.50 12.29 1.01
CA GLY A 254 12.26 11.61 1.38
C GLY A 254 11.90 10.49 0.39
N ILE A 255 11.15 9.51 0.84
CA ILE A 255 10.85 8.29 0.09
C ILE A 255 9.61 8.49 -0.78
N GLU A 256 9.80 8.64 -2.09
CA GLU A 256 8.70 8.74 -3.07
C GLU A 256 8.06 7.38 -3.39
N SER A 257 8.85 6.32 -3.39
CA SER A 257 8.39 4.96 -3.62
C SER A 257 9.32 3.94 -3.00
N ASP A 258 8.76 2.84 -2.56
CA ASP A 258 9.47 1.67 -2.01
C ASP A 258 9.20 0.46 -2.90
N LEU A 259 10.25 -0.12 -3.50
CA LEU A 259 10.06 -1.05 -4.61
C LEU A 259 11.19 -2.06 -4.78
N THR A 260 10.91 -3.09 -5.55
CA THR A 260 11.93 -3.97 -6.10
C THR A 260 12.11 -3.74 -7.60
N VAL A 261 13.35 -3.80 -8.05
CA VAL A 261 13.76 -3.67 -9.46
C VAL A 261 14.43 -4.94 -9.92
N THR A 262 13.87 -5.59 -10.95
CA THR A 262 14.47 -6.77 -11.57
C THR A 262 15.03 -6.40 -12.94
N ARG A 263 16.31 -6.68 -13.18
CA ARG A 263 16.89 -6.53 -14.52
C ARG A 263 16.52 -7.73 -15.39
N LEU A 264 15.52 -7.57 -16.27
CA LEU A 264 15.04 -8.64 -17.14
C LEU A 264 15.94 -8.89 -18.36
N LYS A 265 16.49 -7.80 -18.94
CA LYS A 265 17.40 -7.81 -20.11
C LYS A 265 18.38 -6.63 -19.98
N HIS A 266 19.32 -6.51 -20.90
CA HIS A 266 20.26 -5.37 -20.92
C HIS A 266 19.57 -4.01 -20.81
N ASN A 267 18.47 -3.85 -21.52
CA ASN A 267 17.72 -2.61 -21.65
C ASN A 267 16.24 -2.75 -21.22
N CYS A 268 15.95 -3.67 -20.31
CA CYS A 268 14.60 -3.92 -19.80
C CYS A 268 14.63 -4.22 -18.31
N PHE A 269 13.84 -3.45 -17.54
CA PHE A 269 13.69 -3.54 -16.09
C PHE A 269 12.23 -3.68 -15.72
N LEU A 270 11.96 -4.47 -14.68
CA LEU A 270 10.64 -4.60 -14.07
C LEU A 270 10.69 -3.97 -12.66
N PHE A 271 9.85 -2.98 -12.44
CA PHE A 271 9.58 -2.37 -11.15
C PHE A 271 8.32 -2.98 -10.56
N VAL A 272 8.37 -3.39 -9.30
CA VAL A 272 7.21 -3.88 -8.56
C VAL A 272 6.96 -2.92 -7.40
N VAL A 273 5.76 -2.34 -7.38
CA VAL A 273 5.35 -1.27 -6.47
C VAL A 273 4.03 -1.62 -5.77
N PRO A 274 3.67 -0.95 -4.66
CA PRO A 274 2.38 -1.17 -4.01
C PRO A 274 1.21 -0.85 -4.94
N ALA A 275 0.11 -1.59 -4.80
CA ALA A 275 -1.07 -1.42 -5.66
C ALA A 275 -1.69 -0.01 -5.59
N ALA A 276 -1.66 0.61 -4.40
CA ALA A 276 -2.25 1.94 -4.17
C ALA A 276 -1.45 3.06 -4.86
N THR A 277 -0.13 2.93 -4.96
CA THR A 277 0.76 3.99 -5.42
C THR A 277 1.07 3.94 -6.91
N LEU A 278 0.56 2.95 -7.65
CA LEU A 278 0.88 2.72 -9.06
C LEU A 278 0.75 3.99 -9.93
N VAL A 279 -0.32 4.78 -9.76
CA VAL A 279 -0.53 6.02 -10.53
C VAL A 279 0.50 7.08 -10.15
N ARG A 280 0.80 7.21 -8.85
CA ARG A 280 1.85 8.10 -8.32
C ARG A 280 3.21 7.74 -8.90
N ASP A 281 3.56 6.45 -8.84
CA ASP A 281 4.85 5.95 -9.30
C ASP A 281 5.03 6.12 -10.82
N LEU A 282 3.98 5.83 -11.61
CA LEU A 282 3.96 6.11 -13.04
C LEU A 282 4.10 7.60 -13.36
N SER A 283 3.43 8.47 -12.60
CA SER A 283 3.55 9.92 -12.73
C SER A 283 4.99 10.37 -12.46
N TRP A 284 5.60 9.89 -11.37
CA TRP A 284 7.00 10.17 -11.03
C TRP A 284 7.96 9.75 -12.14
N LEU A 285 7.86 8.53 -12.62
CA LEU A 285 8.68 8.00 -13.71
C LEU A 285 8.50 8.81 -15.01
N ASN A 286 7.26 9.13 -15.37
CA ASN A 286 6.98 9.90 -16.59
C ASN A 286 7.52 11.33 -16.55
N ARG A 287 7.54 11.98 -15.38
CA ARG A 287 8.11 13.33 -15.22
C ARG A 287 9.62 13.38 -15.38
N HIS A 288 10.32 12.29 -15.03
CA HIS A 288 11.77 12.25 -15.05
C HIS A 288 12.38 11.61 -16.29
N ARG A 289 11.54 11.11 -17.24
CA ARG A 289 12.04 10.41 -18.44
C ARG A 289 12.33 11.33 -19.65
N GLU A 290 12.03 12.63 -19.58
CA GLU A 290 12.03 13.54 -20.76
C GLU A 290 13.34 13.51 -21.57
N ASN A 291 14.48 13.28 -20.92
CA ASN A 291 15.79 13.27 -21.55
C ASN A 291 16.35 11.86 -21.82
N PHE A 292 15.51 10.82 -21.70
CA PHE A 292 15.92 9.43 -21.86
C PHE A 292 15.09 8.73 -22.95
N ASN A 293 15.75 7.96 -23.76
CA ASN A 293 15.08 7.11 -24.76
C ASN A 293 14.54 5.84 -24.08
N VAL A 294 13.43 5.99 -23.35
CA VAL A 294 12.77 4.92 -22.60
C VAL A 294 11.25 4.95 -22.77
N VAL A 295 10.66 3.78 -22.72
CA VAL A 295 9.20 3.57 -22.61
C VAL A 295 8.89 3.03 -21.22
N VAL A 296 7.95 3.66 -20.54
CA VAL A 296 7.43 3.24 -19.23
C VAL A 296 6.02 2.68 -19.45
N THR A 297 5.81 1.42 -19.12
CA THR A 297 4.54 0.72 -19.40
C THR A 297 4.00 0.05 -18.14
N ASP A 298 2.74 0.34 -17.79
CA ASP A 298 2.00 -0.45 -16.80
C ASP A 298 1.68 -1.83 -17.39
N VAL A 299 2.27 -2.86 -16.82
CA VAL A 299 2.04 -4.27 -17.17
C VAL A 299 1.36 -5.06 -16.05
N THR A 300 0.72 -4.36 -15.12
CA THR A 300 0.11 -4.95 -13.92
C THR A 300 -0.85 -6.09 -14.26
N SER A 301 -1.71 -5.91 -15.25
CA SER A 301 -2.72 -6.91 -15.61
C SER A 301 -2.20 -8.06 -16.47
N SER A 302 -0.95 -8.00 -16.95
CA SER A 302 -0.38 -9.05 -17.81
C SER A 302 0.06 -10.29 -17.05
N GLU A 303 0.39 -10.14 -15.76
CA GLU A 303 0.91 -11.22 -14.91
C GLU A 303 0.17 -11.29 -13.57
N ALA A 304 -0.25 -12.48 -13.20
CA ALA A 304 -0.59 -12.81 -11.82
C ALA A 304 0.69 -12.97 -10.98
N VAL A 305 0.59 -12.74 -9.68
CA VAL A 305 1.69 -12.96 -8.74
C VAL A 305 1.23 -13.90 -7.63
N LEU A 306 1.74 -15.11 -7.65
CA LEU A 306 1.50 -16.15 -6.66
C LEU A 306 2.68 -16.18 -5.70
N VAL A 307 2.46 -15.83 -4.43
CA VAL A 307 3.51 -15.78 -3.41
C VAL A 307 3.47 -17.05 -2.59
N LEU A 308 4.50 -17.85 -2.72
CA LEU A 308 4.66 -19.14 -2.03
C LEU A 308 5.77 -19.01 -0.97
N MET A 309 5.38 -18.96 0.31
CA MET A 309 6.29 -18.67 1.42
C MET A 309 6.16 -19.71 2.54
N GLY A 310 7.30 -20.03 3.15
CA GLY A 310 7.41 -20.94 4.30
C GLY A 310 8.47 -22.01 4.11
N PRO A 311 8.87 -22.71 5.19
CA PRO A 311 9.98 -23.66 5.17
C PRO A 311 9.80 -24.84 4.19
N ASN A 312 8.57 -25.21 3.86
CA ASN A 312 8.27 -26.27 2.90
C ASN A 312 8.12 -25.78 1.44
N SER A 313 8.20 -24.47 1.16
CA SER A 313 8.04 -23.91 -0.19
C SER A 313 9.03 -24.49 -1.21
N ARG A 314 10.31 -24.68 -0.81
CA ARG A 314 11.34 -25.29 -1.66
C ARG A 314 11.01 -26.73 -2.02
N LYS A 315 10.56 -27.54 -1.05
CA LYS A 315 10.19 -28.93 -1.29
C LYS A 315 9.03 -29.04 -2.26
N LEU A 316 8.01 -28.23 -2.05
CA LEU A 316 6.83 -28.17 -2.91
C LEU A 316 7.23 -27.79 -4.35
N LEU A 317 7.99 -26.70 -4.54
CA LEU A 317 8.44 -26.28 -5.88
C LEU A 317 9.29 -27.36 -6.56
N SER A 318 10.16 -28.04 -5.83
CA SER A 318 10.99 -29.12 -6.39
C SER A 318 10.18 -30.35 -6.81
N GLU A 319 8.96 -30.52 -6.32
CA GLU A 319 8.07 -31.62 -6.72
C GLU A 319 7.25 -31.30 -7.99
N ILE A 320 6.95 -30.01 -8.22
CA ILE A 320 6.09 -29.55 -9.34
C ILE A 320 6.88 -28.96 -10.51
N SER A 321 8.20 -28.87 -10.39
CA SER A 321 9.07 -28.23 -11.37
C SER A 321 10.35 -29.05 -11.59
N PRO A 322 10.85 -29.18 -12.82
CA PRO A 322 12.13 -29.80 -13.11
C PRO A 322 13.33 -28.92 -12.72
N ASN A 323 13.09 -27.67 -12.37
CA ASN A 323 14.14 -26.69 -12.03
C ASN A 323 14.71 -26.94 -10.63
N LYS A 324 15.93 -26.46 -10.39
CA LYS A 324 16.60 -26.56 -9.09
C LYS A 324 16.41 -25.30 -8.27
N PHE A 325 16.03 -25.46 -6.99
CA PHE A 325 15.72 -24.38 -6.06
C PHE A 325 16.69 -24.24 -4.87
N ASP A 326 17.81 -24.95 -4.90
CA ASP A 326 18.87 -24.78 -3.90
C ASP A 326 19.55 -23.40 -4.04
N ASN A 327 20.33 -23.01 -3.01
CA ASN A 327 20.94 -21.68 -2.95
C ASN A 327 21.93 -21.41 -4.09
N ASN A 328 22.62 -22.43 -4.60
CA ASN A 328 23.58 -22.27 -5.70
C ASN A 328 22.88 -22.06 -7.04
N ASN A 329 21.76 -22.73 -7.25
CA ASN A 329 21.02 -22.65 -8.50
C ASN A 329 20.02 -21.50 -8.52
N HIS A 330 19.46 -21.09 -7.38
CA HIS A 330 18.50 -20.00 -7.29
C HIS A 330 18.76 -19.19 -6.00
N SER A 331 19.74 -18.29 -6.02
CA SER A 331 20.15 -17.48 -4.87
C SER A 331 19.09 -16.43 -4.51
N PHE A 332 19.08 -16.00 -3.24
CA PHE A 332 18.27 -14.86 -2.81
C PHE A 332 18.56 -13.60 -3.66
N GLY A 333 17.56 -12.78 -3.91
CA GLY A 333 17.67 -11.61 -4.79
C GLY A 333 17.86 -11.97 -6.26
N SER A 334 17.39 -13.13 -6.71
CA SER A 334 17.44 -13.51 -8.13
C SER A 334 16.08 -13.97 -8.67
N ALA A 335 15.87 -13.71 -9.95
CA ALA A 335 14.73 -14.11 -10.74
C ALA A 335 15.14 -15.09 -11.82
N LYS A 336 14.40 -16.19 -11.96
CA LYS A 336 14.62 -17.21 -13.00
C LYS A 336 13.28 -17.64 -13.60
N GLU A 337 13.30 -17.94 -14.88
CA GLU A 337 12.19 -18.65 -15.52
C GLU A 337 12.20 -20.11 -15.11
N ILE A 338 11.05 -20.62 -14.71
CA ILE A 338 10.83 -21.99 -14.27
C ILE A 338 9.57 -22.56 -14.89
N GLU A 339 9.49 -23.87 -14.95
CA GLU A 339 8.32 -24.61 -15.38
C GLU A 339 7.51 -25.05 -14.17
N ILE A 340 6.17 -24.91 -14.20
CA ILE A 340 5.24 -25.43 -13.18
C ILE A 340 4.06 -26.09 -13.90
N GLY A 341 3.99 -27.43 -13.84
CA GLY A 341 3.03 -28.16 -14.67
C GLY A 341 3.29 -27.89 -16.14
N TYR A 342 2.27 -27.39 -16.86
CA TYR A 342 2.37 -26.95 -18.24
C TYR A 342 2.57 -25.42 -18.40
N GLY A 343 2.73 -24.71 -17.28
CA GLY A 343 2.90 -23.26 -17.26
C GLY A 343 4.35 -22.84 -17.08
N LEU A 344 4.64 -21.60 -17.48
CA LEU A 344 5.89 -20.91 -17.22
C LEU A 344 5.70 -19.83 -16.17
N ALA A 345 6.63 -19.70 -15.26
CA ALA A 345 6.64 -18.64 -14.26
C ALA A 345 8.04 -18.01 -14.18
N ARG A 346 8.09 -16.72 -13.98
CA ARG A 346 9.31 -16.05 -13.51
C ARG A 346 9.30 -16.06 -11.99
N ALA A 347 10.14 -16.90 -11.39
CA ALA A 347 10.24 -17.05 -9.95
C ALA A 347 11.27 -16.05 -9.38
N HIS A 348 10.81 -15.14 -8.54
CA HIS A 348 11.63 -14.18 -7.81
C HIS A 348 11.88 -14.71 -6.41
N ARG A 349 13.13 -15.00 -6.06
CA ARG A 349 13.48 -15.43 -4.71
C ARG A 349 13.72 -14.23 -3.81
N ILE A 350 12.64 -13.70 -3.29
CA ILE A 350 12.57 -12.59 -2.34
C ILE A 350 11.45 -12.87 -1.33
N SER A 351 11.39 -12.12 -0.24
CA SER A 351 10.37 -12.30 0.79
C SER A 351 9.96 -10.97 1.42
N TYR A 352 8.67 -10.76 1.56
CA TYR A 352 8.10 -9.67 2.38
C TYR A 352 7.52 -10.18 3.71
N VAL A 353 7.58 -11.48 3.96
CA VAL A 353 7.14 -12.12 5.21
C VAL A 353 8.31 -12.65 6.05
N GLY A 354 9.54 -12.58 5.53
CA GLY A 354 10.75 -13.04 6.22
C GLY A 354 10.88 -14.56 6.33
N GLU A 355 10.28 -15.29 5.39
CA GLU A 355 10.40 -16.75 5.27
C GLU A 355 10.96 -17.13 3.91
N LEU A 356 11.51 -18.34 3.82
CA LEU A 356 11.94 -18.94 2.55
C LEU A 356 10.77 -18.98 1.57
N GLY A 357 10.99 -18.50 0.35
CA GLY A 357 9.95 -18.57 -0.65
C GLY A 357 10.25 -17.87 -1.96
N TRP A 358 9.23 -17.81 -2.79
CA TRP A 358 9.28 -17.21 -4.12
C TRP A 358 7.98 -16.47 -4.45
N GLU A 359 8.12 -15.37 -5.11
CA GLU A 359 7.04 -14.73 -5.85
C GLU A 359 7.06 -15.26 -7.29
N LEU A 360 5.97 -15.89 -7.70
CA LEU A 360 5.83 -16.51 -9.01
C LEU A 360 5.01 -15.59 -9.93
N TYR A 361 5.67 -14.93 -10.85
CA TYR A 361 5.06 -14.09 -11.87
C TYR A 361 4.65 -14.96 -13.05
N VAL A 362 3.36 -15.09 -13.24
CA VAL A 362 2.75 -16.00 -14.22
C VAL A 362 1.87 -15.19 -15.17
N SER A 363 1.97 -15.43 -16.46
CA SER A 363 1.04 -14.84 -17.44
C SER A 363 -0.42 -15.09 -17.03
N SER A 364 -1.26 -14.07 -17.16
CA SER A 364 -2.64 -14.10 -16.64
C SER A 364 -3.48 -15.26 -17.17
N ASP A 365 -3.21 -15.72 -18.39
CA ASP A 365 -3.87 -16.88 -19.04
C ASP A 365 -3.44 -18.23 -18.49
N GLN A 366 -2.23 -18.34 -17.90
CA GLN A 366 -1.69 -19.56 -17.30
C GLN A 366 -1.88 -19.62 -15.77
N ALA A 367 -2.27 -18.51 -15.15
CA ALA A 367 -2.28 -18.34 -13.70
C ALA A 367 -3.17 -19.38 -12.99
N CYS A 368 -4.35 -19.67 -13.54
CA CYS A 368 -5.27 -20.67 -12.96
C CYS A 368 -4.64 -22.07 -12.96
N HIS A 369 -4.03 -22.48 -14.08
CA HIS A 369 -3.35 -23.78 -14.16
C HIS A 369 -2.23 -23.90 -13.14
N VAL A 370 -1.36 -22.92 -13.06
CA VAL A 370 -0.24 -22.91 -12.09
C VAL A 370 -0.75 -22.94 -10.65
N PHE A 371 -1.79 -22.18 -10.35
CA PHE A 371 -2.45 -22.20 -9.04
C PHE A 371 -2.98 -23.60 -8.67
N GLU A 372 -3.68 -24.27 -9.60
CA GLU A 372 -4.25 -25.59 -9.39
C GLU A 372 -3.16 -26.64 -9.13
N VAL A 373 -2.06 -26.61 -9.89
CA VAL A 373 -0.89 -27.50 -9.68
C VAL A 373 -0.28 -27.29 -8.29
N ILE A 374 -0.05 -26.03 -7.89
CA ILE A 374 0.48 -25.70 -6.56
C ILE A 374 -0.46 -26.19 -5.46
N ARG A 375 -1.77 -25.96 -5.62
CA ARG A 375 -2.79 -26.37 -4.64
C ARG A 375 -2.87 -27.87 -4.48
N GLU A 376 -2.82 -28.63 -5.56
CA GLU A 376 -2.95 -30.10 -5.52
C GLU A 376 -1.77 -30.74 -4.78
N VAL A 377 -0.54 -30.39 -5.16
CA VAL A 377 0.66 -30.93 -4.51
C VAL A 377 0.85 -30.32 -3.11
N GLY A 378 0.43 -29.09 -2.93
CA GLY A 378 0.52 -28.38 -1.65
C GLY A 378 -0.23 -29.06 -0.49
N LYS A 379 -1.25 -29.90 -0.78
CA LYS A 379 -1.95 -30.71 0.23
C LYS A 379 -0.99 -31.58 1.05
N LYS A 380 0.08 -32.09 0.45
CA LYS A 380 1.10 -32.92 1.13
C LYS A 380 1.95 -32.12 2.14
N TYR A 381 1.94 -30.80 2.03
CA TYR A 381 2.75 -29.88 2.81
C TYR A 381 1.90 -28.98 3.72
N ASP A 382 0.63 -29.35 3.94
CA ASP A 382 -0.33 -28.55 4.69
C ASP A 382 -0.42 -27.08 4.18
N LEU A 383 -0.33 -26.92 2.85
CA LEU A 383 -0.43 -25.61 2.23
C LEU A 383 -1.74 -24.92 2.57
N ARG A 384 -1.64 -23.72 3.11
CA ARG A 384 -2.79 -22.86 3.39
C ARG A 384 -2.83 -21.67 2.45
N LEU A 385 -4.03 -21.34 1.95
CA LEU A 385 -4.27 -20.05 1.35
C LEU A 385 -4.24 -19.00 2.44
N CYS A 386 -3.51 -17.93 2.21
CA CYS A 386 -3.28 -16.87 3.17
C CYS A 386 -3.69 -15.52 2.56
N GLY A 387 -4.30 -14.67 3.39
CA GLY A 387 -4.74 -13.36 2.97
C GLY A 387 -3.74 -12.25 3.28
N LEU A 388 -4.08 -11.03 2.86
CA LEU A 388 -3.21 -9.86 3.04
C LEU A 388 -3.07 -9.45 4.51
N HIS A 389 -4.04 -9.81 5.38
CA HIS A 389 -3.92 -9.57 6.82
C HIS A 389 -2.77 -10.39 7.43
N SER A 390 -2.64 -11.67 7.04
CA SER A 390 -1.55 -12.53 7.50
C SER A 390 -0.18 -12.11 6.93
N LEU A 391 -0.14 -11.62 5.69
CA LEU A 391 1.07 -11.02 5.13
C LEU A 391 1.52 -9.81 5.95
N ASP A 392 0.60 -8.91 6.32
CA ASP A 392 0.91 -7.72 7.11
C ASP A 392 1.40 -8.07 8.52
N SER A 393 0.80 -9.04 9.19
CA SER A 393 1.30 -9.48 10.50
C SER A 393 2.65 -10.19 10.43
N CYS A 394 2.93 -10.91 9.34
CA CYS A 394 4.25 -11.50 9.12
C CYS A 394 5.32 -10.45 8.86
N ARG A 395 5.04 -9.43 8.02
CA ARG A 395 6.03 -8.39 7.69
C ARG A 395 6.41 -7.57 8.92
N ILE A 396 5.43 -7.21 9.78
CA ILE A 396 5.70 -6.39 10.95
C ILE A 396 6.58 -7.10 11.97
N GLU A 397 6.47 -8.43 12.12
CA GLU A 397 7.38 -9.22 12.96
C GLU A 397 8.85 -9.12 12.53
N LYS A 398 9.09 -8.84 11.24
CA LYS A 398 10.42 -8.66 10.66
C LYS A 398 10.81 -7.19 10.53
N ALA A 399 10.02 -6.28 11.06
CA ALA A 399 10.18 -4.85 10.91
C ALA A 399 10.28 -4.39 9.44
N TYR A 400 9.68 -5.11 8.49
CA TYR A 400 9.60 -4.67 7.11
C TYR A 400 8.62 -3.51 6.98
N ARG A 401 9.05 -2.43 6.32
CA ARG A 401 8.32 -1.17 6.22
C ARG A 401 7.15 -1.31 5.26
N HIS A 402 6.08 -0.60 5.57
CA HIS A 402 4.91 -0.47 4.72
C HIS A 402 4.82 0.98 4.23
N PHE A 403 4.92 1.16 2.91
CA PHE A 403 4.79 2.49 2.30
C PHE A 403 3.39 3.06 2.50
N GLY A 404 3.31 4.33 2.92
CA GLY A 404 2.07 5.00 3.29
C GLY A 404 1.68 4.85 4.77
N HIS A 405 2.47 4.09 5.55
CA HIS A 405 2.33 3.94 6.99
C HIS A 405 3.65 4.20 7.72
N ASP A 406 4.63 3.31 7.54
CA ASP A 406 5.94 3.43 8.22
C ASP A 406 6.91 4.35 7.49
N ILE A 407 6.71 4.55 6.21
CA ILE A 407 7.53 5.37 5.34
C ILE A 407 6.67 6.13 4.34
N THR A 408 6.96 7.43 4.18
CA THR A 408 6.30 8.36 3.26
C THR A 408 7.32 9.29 2.62
N ASP A 409 6.88 10.26 1.80
CA ASP A 409 7.76 11.25 1.18
C ASP A 409 8.34 12.29 2.16
N GLU A 410 7.86 12.32 3.40
CA GLU A 410 8.45 13.07 4.52
C GLU A 410 9.60 12.33 5.21
N ASP A 411 9.60 11.00 5.15
CA ASP A 411 10.55 10.20 5.90
C ASP A 411 11.86 10.06 5.15
N HIS A 412 12.94 10.48 5.80
CA HIS A 412 14.26 10.36 5.24
C HIS A 412 14.72 8.89 5.26
N VAL A 413 15.24 8.42 4.12
CA VAL A 413 15.61 7.01 3.92
C VAL A 413 16.56 6.45 4.98
N LEU A 414 17.47 7.28 5.53
CA LEU A 414 18.38 6.86 6.60
C LEU A 414 17.67 6.74 7.95
N GLU A 415 16.72 7.62 8.25
CA GLU A 415 15.94 7.59 9.49
C GLU A 415 14.94 6.42 9.49
N ALA A 416 14.45 6.04 8.32
CA ALA A 416 13.65 4.83 8.11
C ALA A 416 14.46 3.52 8.26
N GLY A 417 15.79 3.58 8.47
CA GLY A 417 16.66 2.42 8.56
C GLY A 417 16.87 1.70 7.22
N LEU A 418 16.69 2.40 6.10
CA LEU A 418 16.82 1.86 4.75
C LEU A 418 18.12 2.29 4.04
N GLY A 419 19.11 2.78 4.79
CA GLY A 419 20.40 3.21 4.24
C GLY A 419 21.14 2.11 3.47
N PHE A 420 20.91 0.83 3.76
CA PHE A 420 21.48 -0.30 3.02
C PHE A 420 20.95 -0.39 1.57
N ALA A 421 19.78 0.16 1.30
CA ALA A 421 19.13 0.18 -0.01
C ALA A 421 19.43 1.46 -0.82
N VAL A 422 20.43 2.26 -0.38
CA VAL A 422 20.90 3.47 -1.07
C VAL A 422 22.41 3.42 -1.24
N GLN A 423 22.90 3.60 -2.46
CA GLN A 423 24.34 3.61 -2.76
C GLN A 423 24.82 4.99 -3.17
N THR A 424 25.33 5.75 -2.23
CA THR A 424 25.83 7.12 -2.44
C THR A 424 27.12 7.19 -3.26
N ASN A 425 27.83 6.07 -3.43
CA ASN A 425 29.06 5.99 -4.23
C ASN A 425 28.83 5.75 -5.72
N LYS A 426 27.59 5.50 -6.17
CA LYS A 426 27.26 5.48 -7.60
C LYS A 426 27.20 6.91 -8.17
N ASP A 427 27.18 7.08 -9.50
CA ASP A 427 27.29 8.37 -10.16
C ASP A 427 26.26 9.38 -9.63
N ASP A 428 25.09 9.44 -10.16
CA ASP A 428 24.08 10.41 -9.72
C ASP A 428 22.70 9.76 -9.63
N PHE A 429 21.90 10.21 -8.65
CA PHE A 429 20.50 9.85 -8.53
C PHE A 429 19.72 10.96 -7.78
N ILE A 430 18.41 10.98 -7.97
CA ILE A 430 17.54 11.97 -7.32
C ILE A 430 17.61 11.79 -5.81
N GLY A 431 17.89 12.88 -5.07
CA GLY A 431 18.02 12.87 -3.61
C GLY A 431 19.42 12.56 -3.07
N LYS A 432 20.41 12.23 -3.92
CA LYS A 432 21.77 11.87 -3.48
C LYS A 432 22.39 12.89 -2.51
N GLU A 433 22.37 14.17 -2.88
CA GLU A 433 22.95 15.24 -2.08
C GLU A 433 22.27 15.37 -0.71
N ALA A 434 20.95 15.17 -0.64
CA ALA A 434 20.22 15.19 0.62
C ALA A 434 20.62 14.02 1.52
N VAL A 435 20.78 12.80 0.95
CA VAL A 435 21.23 11.63 1.70
C VAL A 435 22.64 11.85 2.26
N ILE A 436 23.57 12.38 1.45
CA ILE A 436 24.94 12.67 1.91
C ILE A 436 24.93 13.73 3.01
N ARG A 437 24.16 14.80 2.83
CA ARG A 437 24.03 15.88 3.82
C ARG A 437 23.48 15.36 5.15
N LYS A 438 22.38 14.59 5.13
CA LYS A 438 21.78 14.02 6.34
C LYS A 438 22.72 13.06 7.06
N ASN A 439 23.45 12.23 6.30
CA ASN A 439 24.46 11.34 6.86
C ASN A 439 25.57 12.10 7.62
N ASN A 440 25.98 13.26 7.11
CA ASN A 440 27.02 14.10 7.74
C ASN A 440 26.49 14.89 8.94
N GLN A 441 25.23 15.29 8.92
CA GLN A 441 24.58 16.05 10.01
C GLN A 441 24.13 15.17 11.18
N GLY A 442 23.94 13.88 10.95
CA GLY A 442 23.34 12.93 11.90
C GLY A 442 21.83 12.84 11.76
N LEU A 443 21.27 11.79 12.38
CA LEU A 443 19.84 11.51 12.36
C LEU A 443 19.15 12.19 13.55
N GLU A 444 17.96 12.70 13.35
CA GLU A 444 17.13 13.34 14.39
C GLU A 444 16.14 12.36 15.02
N LYS A 445 15.67 11.40 14.24
CA LYS A 445 14.75 10.33 14.65
C LYS A 445 15.19 9.00 14.03
N TYR A 446 14.67 7.90 14.53
CA TYR A 446 14.87 6.58 13.91
C TYR A 446 13.63 5.72 14.08
N LEU A 447 13.34 4.87 13.09
CA LEU A 447 12.20 3.95 13.13
C LEU A 447 12.55 2.72 13.98
N TYR A 448 11.78 2.52 15.05
CA TYR A 448 11.91 1.38 15.96
C TYR A 448 10.72 0.46 15.86
N GLN A 449 10.94 -0.80 16.21
CA GLN A 449 9.90 -1.80 16.41
C GLN A 449 9.69 -2.01 17.92
N PHE A 450 8.44 -2.16 18.32
CA PHE A 450 8.01 -2.35 19.72
C PHE A 450 7.19 -3.63 19.82
N GLN A 451 7.38 -4.37 20.90
CA GLN A 451 6.57 -5.51 21.25
C GLN A 451 5.92 -5.25 22.62
N LEU A 452 4.60 -5.44 22.72
CA LEU A 452 3.91 -5.31 23.99
C LEU A 452 4.18 -6.52 24.90
N GLU A 453 4.32 -6.29 26.20
CA GLU A 453 4.48 -7.35 27.20
C GLU A 453 3.17 -8.10 27.44
N ASP A 454 2.03 -7.39 27.42
CA ASP A 454 0.71 -7.99 27.61
C ASP A 454 0.18 -8.56 26.28
N PRO A 455 0.02 -9.89 26.17
CA PRO A 455 -0.42 -10.55 24.93
C PRO A 455 -1.90 -10.33 24.61
N GLU A 456 -2.70 -9.78 25.52
CA GLU A 456 -4.12 -9.52 25.28
C GLU A 456 -4.38 -8.16 24.62
N LEU A 457 -3.41 -7.26 24.66
CA LEU A 457 -3.52 -5.96 24.05
C LEU A 457 -3.33 -6.05 22.52
N LEU A 458 -3.99 -5.15 21.80
CA LEU A 458 -3.87 -5.00 20.35
C LEU A 458 -3.27 -3.63 20.03
N LEU A 459 -2.55 -3.57 18.91
CA LEU A 459 -2.07 -2.34 18.31
C LEU A 459 -2.58 -2.28 16.86
N PHE A 460 -2.95 -1.10 16.42
CA PHE A 460 -3.42 -0.84 15.07
C PHE A 460 -2.51 0.16 14.35
N HIS A 461 -2.55 1.42 14.75
CA HIS A 461 -1.68 2.54 14.36
C HIS A 461 -2.12 3.80 15.11
N ASN A 462 -1.26 4.80 15.17
CA ASN A 462 -1.51 6.08 15.86
C ASN A 462 -1.63 6.00 17.39
N GLU A 463 -1.39 4.84 18.02
CA GLU A 463 -1.26 4.79 19.46
C GLU A 463 -0.06 5.64 19.91
N PRO A 464 -0.21 6.45 20.97
CA PRO A 464 0.86 7.31 21.46
C PRO A 464 2.00 6.49 22.09
N ILE A 465 3.23 6.92 21.82
CA ILE A 465 4.44 6.34 22.40
C ILE A 465 4.95 7.28 23.48
N TYR A 466 5.04 6.78 24.72
CA TYR A 466 5.60 7.51 25.85
C TYR A 466 6.98 6.96 26.22
N ARG A 467 7.90 7.86 26.57
CA ARG A 467 9.19 7.52 27.16
C ARG A 467 9.37 8.32 28.45
N ASP A 468 9.57 7.62 29.56
CA ASP A 468 9.73 8.23 30.90
C ASP A 468 8.57 9.17 31.28
N GLY A 469 7.33 8.83 30.84
CA GLY A 469 6.12 9.60 31.09
C GLY A 469 5.87 10.76 30.12
N GLU A 470 6.78 11.04 29.20
CA GLU A 470 6.64 12.07 28.16
C GLU A 470 6.16 11.47 26.83
N LEU A 471 5.19 12.11 26.20
CA LEU A 471 4.76 11.76 24.84
C LEU A 471 5.89 12.12 23.86
N VAL A 472 6.45 11.11 23.18
CA VAL A 472 7.57 11.32 22.26
C VAL A 472 7.21 11.10 20.80
N SER A 473 6.20 10.28 20.51
CA SER A 473 5.76 9.95 19.16
C SER A 473 4.46 9.16 19.16
N TYR A 474 4.12 8.56 18.03
CA TYR A 474 3.01 7.63 17.85
C TYR A 474 3.41 6.48 16.92
N LEU A 475 2.65 5.39 16.95
CA LEU A 475 2.87 4.24 16.07
C LEU A 475 2.46 4.56 14.63
N THR A 476 3.31 4.20 13.69
CA THR A 476 3.03 4.28 12.24
C THR A 476 2.31 3.04 11.72
N SER A 477 2.60 1.88 12.31
CA SER A 477 1.85 0.64 12.10
C SER A 477 1.76 -0.17 13.39
N GLY A 478 0.70 -0.97 13.48
CA GLY A 478 0.49 -1.92 14.56
C GLY A 478 -0.24 -3.16 14.04
N ASN A 479 0.13 -4.33 14.54
CA ASN A 479 -0.54 -5.59 14.26
C ASN A 479 -0.22 -6.61 15.35
N TYR A 480 -0.92 -7.75 15.35
CA TYR A 480 -0.62 -8.85 16.25
C TYR A 480 0.37 -9.83 15.61
N GLY A 481 1.54 -10.00 16.22
CA GLY A 481 2.54 -10.98 15.81
C GLY A 481 2.20 -12.37 16.36
N HIS A 482 1.55 -13.19 15.55
CA HIS A 482 1.04 -14.49 16.00
C HIS A 482 2.12 -15.52 16.32
N PHE A 483 3.30 -15.41 15.74
CA PHE A 483 4.43 -16.26 16.07
C PHE A 483 5.10 -15.79 17.37
N LEU A 484 5.20 -14.49 17.60
CA LEU A 484 5.73 -13.90 18.82
C LEU A 484 4.73 -13.92 19.99
N GLY A 485 3.43 -14.05 19.68
CA GLY A 485 2.36 -14.17 20.67
C GLY A 485 1.97 -12.86 21.34
N SER A 486 2.28 -11.70 20.74
CA SER A 486 1.87 -10.39 21.24
C SER A 486 1.75 -9.35 20.14
N ALA A 487 1.18 -8.18 20.45
CA ALA A 487 1.08 -7.08 19.51
C ALA A 487 2.44 -6.40 19.30
N ILE A 488 2.67 -6.01 18.05
CA ILE A 488 3.88 -5.35 17.58
C ILE A 488 3.49 -4.04 16.91
N GLY A 489 4.24 -2.98 17.20
CA GLY A 489 4.10 -1.68 16.55
C GLY A 489 5.43 -1.19 16.01
N MET A 490 5.37 -0.27 15.05
CA MET A 490 6.52 0.48 14.56
C MET A 490 6.26 1.97 14.73
N GLY A 491 7.33 2.77 14.96
CA GLY A 491 7.19 4.20 15.13
C GLY A 491 8.53 4.90 15.22
N TYR A 492 8.57 6.17 14.82
CA TYR A 492 9.78 6.98 14.89
C TYR A 492 9.99 7.54 16.29
N ILE A 493 11.19 7.38 16.80
CA ILE A 493 11.60 7.92 18.10
C ILE A 493 12.67 8.98 17.90
N PRO A 494 12.51 10.18 18.48
CA PRO A 494 13.57 11.19 18.52
C PRO A 494 14.83 10.66 19.18
N LEU A 495 15.97 10.85 18.54
CA LEU A 495 17.27 10.41 19.05
C LEU A 495 17.79 11.46 20.05
N LYS A 496 17.97 11.04 21.30
CA LYS A 496 18.79 11.76 22.29
C LYS A 496 20.14 11.05 22.35
N GLU A 497 21.23 11.78 22.62
CA GLU A 497 22.62 11.25 22.59
C GLU A 497 22.84 9.94 23.37
N GLU A 498 22.00 9.65 24.36
CA GLU A 498 22.10 8.44 25.20
C GLU A 498 21.36 7.20 24.65
N THR A 499 20.50 7.35 23.63
CA THR A 499 19.58 6.30 23.19
C THR A 499 20.17 5.31 22.19
N ILE A 500 21.33 5.59 21.60
CA ILE A 500 21.91 4.84 20.49
C ILE A 500 22.50 3.47 20.92
N LYS A 501 22.63 3.19 22.22
CA LYS A 501 23.44 2.07 22.72
C LYS A 501 22.69 0.79 23.05
N SER A 502 21.38 0.69 22.98
CA SER A 502 20.70 -0.46 23.63
C SER A 502 19.74 -1.29 22.78
N CYS A 503 19.55 -1.06 21.50
CA CYS A 503 18.72 -1.96 20.70
C CYS A 503 19.17 -2.00 19.23
N LEU A 504 20.21 -2.75 18.96
CA LEU A 504 20.49 -3.28 17.63
C LEU A 504 19.63 -4.53 17.46
N LEU A 505 18.43 -4.37 16.92
CA LEU A 505 17.74 -5.48 16.30
C LEU A 505 18.39 -5.71 14.95
N TYR A 506 19.13 -6.79 14.86
CA TYR A 506 19.62 -7.33 13.61
C TYR A 506 18.44 -7.65 12.71
N THR A 507 18.34 -6.96 11.60
CA THR A 507 17.76 -7.52 10.39
C THR A 507 18.87 -8.29 9.67
N SER A 508 19.32 -9.41 10.23
CA SER A 508 20.07 -10.38 9.45
C SER A 508 19.13 -10.98 8.42
N ASP A 509 19.62 -11.29 7.24
CA ASP A 509 18.94 -12.07 6.22
C ASP A 509 18.52 -13.44 6.77
N ALA A 510 17.44 -13.48 7.52
CA ALA A 510 16.92 -14.71 8.13
C ALA A 510 16.47 -15.76 7.09
N ALA A 511 16.48 -15.39 5.81
CA ALA A 511 16.18 -16.31 4.71
C ALA A 511 17.31 -17.29 4.40
N ASP A 512 18.55 -17.06 4.87
CA ASP A 512 19.72 -17.88 4.53
C ASP A 512 20.26 -18.76 5.68
N GLU A 513 19.80 -18.60 6.91
CA GLU A 513 20.39 -19.28 8.08
C GLU A 513 19.58 -20.47 8.63
N VAL A 514 18.52 -20.92 7.98
CA VAL A 514 17.88 -22.19 8.35
C VAL A 514 18.28 -23.26 7.33
N VAL A 515 19.40 -23.92 7.61
CA VAL A 515 19.79 -25.18 6.99
C VAL A 515 18.94 -26.32 7.54
#